data_26258d72a8c7aa1be9f2d0f9c599312d
#
_entry.id   26258d72a8c7aa1be9f2d0f9c599312d
#
_cell.length_a   1.000
_cell.length_b   1.000
_cell.length_c   1.000
_cell.angle_alpha   90.00
_cell.angle_beta   90.00
_cell.angle_gamma   90.00
#
_symmetry.space_group_name_H-M   'P 1'
#
loop_
_entity.id
_entity.type
_entity.pdbx_description
1 polymer ?
#
loop_
_entity_poly.entity_id
_entity_poly.type
_entity_poly.pdbx_seq_one_letter_code
_entity_poly.pdbx_strand_id
1 'polypeptide(L)'
;DWDPTRLGSKSYKGDQNDPQRHFVDMVAYADKMVGQIVTQLKKSGIRKNTLILFTGDNGTDSPIITSWKGTEIKGGKGSMTDTGTRVPLIAHWPQGIKKTGRVVKDLVEFSDIMPTLCEVAKTEIPIGYTNDGASLMPIFQDNARARKKEQIYIWYRNQVIVRNQEYSLLAKQDGSEAVLTRYRGSFNGKKLEKGELTDQEQVLKEQFESTIAGLAKARLSTASEEGRIQGLKNISNR
;
A
#
# COMPACT_ATOMS: atom_id res chain seq x y z
N ASP A 1 -14.96 -8.41 16.10
CA ASP A 1 -14.49 -9.52 16.95
C ASP A 1 -14.48 -10.81 16.13
N TRP A 2 -13.29 -11.20 15.71
CA TRP A 2 -13.08 -12.41 14.93
C TRP A 2 -13.11 -13.64 15.85
N ASP A 3 -14.02 -14.57 15.59
CA ASP A 3 -14.11 -15.84 16.30
C ASP A 3 -13.80 -16.98 15.32
N PRO A 4 -12.63 -17.62 15.44
CA PRO A 4 -12.23 -18.71 14.55
C PRO A 4 -13.14 -19.93 14.65
N THR A 5 -13.84 -20.14 15.77
CA THR A 5 -14.75 -21.28 15.95
C THR A 5 -16.03 -21.09 15.12
N ARG A 6 -16.51 -19.87 14.94
CA ARG A 6 -17.66 -19.51 14.09
C ARG A 6 -17.37 -19.63 12.60
N LEU A 7 -16.11 -19.54 12.22
CA LEU A 7 -15.67 -19.53 10.83
C LEU A 7 -15.40 -20.93 10.27
N GLY A 8 -15.62 -21.97 11.08
CA GLY A 8 -15.46 -23.35 10.66
C GLY A 8 -14.01 -23.78 10.44
N SER A 9 -13.04 -23.14 11.10
CA SER A 9 -11.68 -23.62 11.17
C SER A 9 -11.63 -24.95 11.92
N LYS A 10 -11.32 -26.04 11.22
CA LYS A 10 -11.16 -27.37 11.84
C LYS A 10 -9.88 -27.49 12.68
N SER A 11 -9.00 -26.51 12.60
CA SER A 11 -7.68 -26.54 13.24
C SER A 11 -7.65 -25.87 14.61
N TYR A 12 -8.68 -25.08 14.97
CA TYR A 12 -8.68 -24.37 16.25
C TYR A 12 -9.05 -25.30 17.41
N LYS A 13 -8.06 -25.71 18.18
CA LYS A 13 -8.23 -26.41 19.45
C LYS A 13 -7.64 -25.58 20.59
N GLY A 14 -8.28 -24.48 20.89
CA GLY A 14 -8.35 -23.94 22.23
C GLY A 14 -7.12 -23.27 22.85
N ASP A 15 -5.98 -23.06 22.19
CA ASP A 15 -4.95 -22.17 22.75
C ASP A 15 -5.18 -20.74 22.27
N GLN A 16 -5.82 -19.95 23.12
CA GLN A 16 -6.16 -18.54 22.83
C GLN A 16 -4.93 -17.61 22.85
N ASN A 17 -3.75 -18.11 23.18
CA ASN A 17 -2.54 -17.32 23.35
C ASN A 17 -1.50 -17.54 22.23
N ASP A 18 -1.85 -18.21 21.12
CA ASP A 18 -0.97 -18.36 19.96
C ASP A 18 -1.37 -17.42 18.81
N PRO A 19 -0.85 -16.17 18.80
CA PRO A 19 -1.17 -15.20 17.74
C PRO A 19 -0.72 -15.66 16.36
N GLN A 20 0.38 -16.45 16.28
CA GLN A 20 0.90 -16.99 15.04
C GLN A 20 -0.09 -17.94 14.37
N ARG A 21 -0.69 -18.83 15.13
CA ARG A 21 -1.69 -19.78 14.65
C ARG A 21 -2.98 -19.09 14.23
N HIS A 22 -3.44 -18.11 15.03
CA HIS A 22 -4.61 -17.31 14.70
C HIS A 22 -4.42 -16.55 13.39
N PHE A 23 -3.22 -16.02 13.15
CA PHE A 23 -2.91 -15.34 11.90
C PHE A 23 -2.99 -16.27 10.69
N VAL A 24 -2.44 -17.50 10.80
CA VAL A 24 -2.51 -18.51 9.73
C VAL A 24 -3.97 -18.86 9.41
N ASP A 25 -4.79 -19.12 10.44
CA ASP A 25 -6.20 -19.44 10.27
C ASP A 25 -6.99 -18.26 9.67
N MET A 26 -6.70 -17.03 10.08
CA MET A 26 -7.30 -15.81 9.52
C MET A 26 -6.97 -15.64 8.04
N VAL A 27 -5.73 -15.85 7.64
CA VAL A 27 -5.30 -15.78 6.23
C VAL A 27 -6.00 -16.86 5.40
N ALA A 28 -6.06 -18.09 5.90
CA ALA A 28 -6.76 -19.19 5.23
C ALA A 28 -8.26 -18.90 5.08
N TYR A 29 -8.87 -18.29 6.10
CA TYR A 29 -10.27 -17.87 6.01
C TYR A 29 -10.49 -16.74 5.01
N ALA A 30 -9.63 -15.73 4.99
CA ALA A 30 -9.70 -14.65 4.01
C ALA A 30 -9.61 -15.20 2.57
N ASP A 31 -8.69 -16.14 2.31
CA ASP A 31 -8.57 -16.82 1.01
C ASP A 31 -9.85 -17.58 0.65
N LYS A 32 -10.46 -18.31 1.60
CA LYS A 32 -11.75 -18.97 1.40
C LYS A 32 -12.86 -17.98 1.01
N MET A 33 -12.90 -16.79 1.65
CA MET A 33 -13.90 -15.75 1.31
C MET A 33 -13.70 -15.21 -0.08
N VAL A 34 -12.46 -14.93 -0.49
CA VAL A 34 -12.12 -14.55 -1.87
C VAL A 34 -12.58 -15.64 -2.85
N GLY A 35 -12.34 -16.92 -2.54
CA GLY A 35 -12.79 -18.06 -3.33
C GLY A 35 -14.32 -18.09 -3.52
N GLN A 36 -15.08 -17.78 -2.45
CA GLN A 36 -16.55 -17.70 -2.52
C GLN A 36 -17.02 -16.54 -3.42
N ILE A 37 -16.40 -15.36 -3.30
CA ILE A 37 -16.70 -14.20 -4.16
C ILE A 37 -16.45 -14.56 -5.63
N VAL A 38 -15.27 -15.14 -5.95
CA VAL A 38 -14.92 -15.55 -7.30
C VAL A 38 -15.92 -16.57 -7.85
N THR A 39 -16.35 -17.53 -7.02
CA THR A 39 -17.35 -18.56 -7.39
C THR A 39 -18.69 -17.92 -7.71
N GLN A 40 -19.15 -16.97 -6.88
CA GLN A 40 -20.40 -16.26 -7.12
C GLN A 40 -20.36 -15.41 -8.39
N LEU A 41 -19.27 -14.69 -8.65
CA LEU A 41 -19.09 -13.94 -9.88
C LEU A 41 -19.11 -14.84 -11.13
N LYS A 42 -18.56 -16.07 -11.04
CA LYS A 42 -18.64 -17.08 -12.11
C LYS A 42 -20.09 -17.52 -12.33
N LYS A 43 -20.83 -17.85 -11.26
CA LYS A 43 -22.25 -18.27 -11.35
C LYS A 43 -23.12 -17.18 -11.95
N SER A 44 -22.86 -15.92 -11.63
CA SER A 44 -23.56 -14.74 -12.18
C SER A 44 -23.15 -14.37 -13.60
N GLY A 45 -22.17 -15.06 -14.21
CA GLY A 45 -21.71 -14.80 -15.58
C GLY A 45 -20.86 -13.53 -15.76
N ILE A 46 -20.60 -12.76 -14.69
CA ILE A 46 -19.92 -11.46 -14.78
C ILE A 46 -18.42 -11.52 -14.47
N ARG A 47 -17.89 -12.70 -14.08
CA ARG A 47 -16.49 -12.86 -13.64
C ARG A 47 -15.46 -12.31 -14.64
N LYS A 48 -15.68 -12.48 -15.93
CA LYS A 48 -14.73 -12.04 -16.97
C LYS A 48 -14.59 -10.51 -17.00
N ASN A 49 -15.68 -9.78 -16.76
CA ASN A 49 -15.74 -8.31 -16.79
C ASN A 49 -15.71 -7.68 -15.38
N THR A 50 -15.19 -8.39 -14.38
CA THR A 50 -15.05 -7.88 -13.02
C THR A 50 -13.57 -7.77 -12.66
N LEU A 51 -13.12 -6.55 -12.33
CA LEU A 51 -11.82 -6.32 -11.69
C LEU A 51 -11.94 -6.69 -10.21
N ILE A 52 -11.08 -7.59 -9.75
CA ILE A 52 -10.89 -7.90 -8.34
C ILE A 52 -9.54 -7.34 -7.91
N LEU A 53 -9.54 -6.51 -6.88
CA LEU A 53 -8.35 -6.04 -6.19
C LEU A 53 -8.37 -6.62 -4.77
N PHE A 54 -7.29 -7.29 -4.39
CA PHE A 54 -7.07 -7.77 -3.02
C PHE A 54 -5.83 -7.11 -2.46
N THR A 55 -5.94 -6.52 -1.27
CA THR A 55 -4.83 -5.86 -0.59
C THR A 55 -5.00 -5.93 0.92
N GLY A 56 -3.92 -5.74 1.68
CA GLY A 56 -3.98 -5.43 3.10
C GLY A 56 -4.04 -3.92 3.30
N ASP A 57 -4.54 -3.47 4.43
CA ASP A 57 -4.61 -2.06 4.83
C ASP A 57 -3.28 -1.55 5.42
N ASN A 58 -2.55 -2.42 6.08
CA ASN A 58 -1.26 -2.17 6.74
C ASN A 58 -0.48 -3.48 6.93
N GLY A 59 0.74 -3.38 7.43
CA GLY A 59 1.58 -4.54 7.72
C GLY A 59 1.03 -5.44 8.82
N THR A 60 1.56 -6.65 8.90
CA THR A 60 1.20 -7.69 9.89
C THR A 60 1.52 -7.22 11.30
N ASP A 61 0.71 -7.65 12.28
CA ASP A 61 0.90 -7.31 13.69
C ASP A 61 2.22 -7.85 14.27
N SER A 62 2.79 -7.14 15.22
CA SER A 62 4.16 -7.35 15.71
C SER A 62 4.45 -8.70 16.35
N PRO A 63 3.49 -9.41 16.99
CA PRO A 63 3.74 -10.76 17.52
C PRO A 63 3.95 -11.82 16.43
N ILE A 64 3.53 -11.53 15.19
CA ILE A 64 3.59 -12.50 14.10
C ILE A 64 4.97 -12.51 13.47
N ILE A 65 5.54 -13.71 13.34
CA ILE A 65 6.83 -13.96 12.66
C ILE A 65 6.55 -14.86 11.46
N THR A 66 6.97 -14.42 10.27
CA THR A 66 6.85 -15.21 9.04
C THR A 66 8.22 -15.49 8.46
N SER A 67 8.35 -16.55 7.65
CA SER A 67 9.57 -16.83 6.90
C SER A 67 9.37 -16.50 5.44
N TRP A 68 10.28 -15.71 4.87
CA TRP A 68 10.33 -15.42 3.44
C TRP A 68 11.74 -15.64 2.90
N LYS A 69 11.89 -16.59 1.98
CA LYS A 69 13.17 -16.97 1.40
C LYS A 69 14.24 -17.30 2.44
N GLY A 70 13.86 -17.98 3.51
CA GLY A 70 14.77 -18.37 4.60
C GLY A 70 15.10 -17.26 5.61
N THR A 71 14.53 -16.06 5.46
CA THR A 71 14.69 -14.96 6.41
C THR A 71 13.43 -14.83 7.26
N GLU A 72 13.59 -14.77 8.57
CA GLU A 72 12.50 -14.45 9.48
C GLU A 72 12.13 -12.97 9.39
N ILE A 73 10.84 -12.70 9.23
CA ILE A 73 10.28 -11.36 9.13
C ILE A 73 9.26 -11.20 10.24
N LYS A 74 9.58 -10.32 11.17
CA LYS A 74 8.67 -9.90 12.24
C LYS A 74 7.67 -8.89 11.71
N GLY A 75 6.40 -8.99 12.12
CA GLY A 75 5.38 -8.02 11.82
C GLY A 75 5.76 -6.61 12.31
N GLY A 76 5.29 -5.59 11.60
CA GLY A 76 5.65 -4.19 11.86
C GLY A 76 4.47 -3.23 11.79
N LYS A 77 3.24 -3.71 12.00
CA LYS A 77 2.05 -2.86 12.04
C LYS A 77 2.27 -1.64 12.94
N GLY A 78 1.96 -0.45 12.43
CA GLY A 78 2.17 0.81 13.14
C GLY A 78 3.60 1.34 13.11
N SER A 79 4.53 0.72 12.36
CA SER A 79 5.88 1.23 12.13
C SER A 79 6.04 1.79 10.71
N MET A 80 6.99 2.72 10.54
CA MET A 80 7.36 3.30 9.25
C MET A 80 8.49 2.48 8.57
N THR A 81 8.35 1.16 8.60
CA THR A 81 9.25 0.20 7.94
C THR A 81 8.51 -0.55 6.85
N ASP A 82 9.22 -1.29 5.98
CA ASP A 82 8.59 -2.14 4.98
C ASP A 82 7.60 -3.13 5.60
N THR A 83 7.89 -3.66 6.79
CA THR A 83 6.98 -4.59 7.49
C THR A 83 5.69 -3.94 7.99
N GLY A 84 5.68 -2.61 8.14
CA GLY A 84 4.49 -1.85 8.55
C GLY A 84 3.71 -1.25 7.39
N THR A 85 4.37 -0.94 6.27
CA THR A 85 3.79 -0.14 5.20
C THR A 85 3.67 -0.86 3.85
N ARG A 86 4.43 -1.94 3.63
CA ARG A 86 4.38 -2.70 2.38
C ARG A 86 3.40 -3.85 2.51
N VAL A 87 2.31 -3.77 1.77
CA VAL A 87 1.23 -4.76 1.73
C VAL A 87 1.13 -5.43 0.36
N PRO A 88 0.57 -6.65 0.27
CA PRO A 88 0.28 -7.25 -1.02
C PRO A 88 -0.77 -6.42 -1.77
N LEU A 89 -0.65 -6.33 -3.09
CA LEU A 89 -1.72 -5.92 -3.99
C LEU A 89 -1.83 -6.96 -5.11
N ILE A 90 -2.98 -7.61 -5.19
CA ILE A 90 -3.27 -8.60 -6.22
C ILE A 90 -4.41 -8.08 -7.08
N ALA A 91 -4.19 -7.97 -8.38
CA ALA A 91 -5.20 -7.58 -9.35
C ALA A 91 -5.55 -8.75 -10.26
N HIS A 92 -6.83 -9.02 -10.43
CA HIS A 92 -7.32 -10.05 -11.34
C HIS A 92 -8.55 -9.58 -12.12
N TRP A 93 -8.40 -9.50 -13.45
CA TRP A 93 -9.46 -9.07 -14.37
C TRP A 93 -9.25 -9.72 -15.74
N PRO A 94 -9.92 -10.83 -16.05
CA PRO A 94 -9.67 -11.60 -17.28
C PRO A 94 -9.80 -10.82 -18.59
N GLN A 95 -10.74 -9.87 -18.69
CA GLN A 95 -10.93 -9.05 -19.89
C GLN A 95 -10.07 -7.79 -19.91
N GLY A 96 -9.57 -7.34 -18.78
CA GLY A 96 -8.87 -6.05 -18.68
C GLY A 96 -7.36 -6.14 -18.51
N ILE A 97 -6.84 -7.27 -17.98
CA ILE A 97 -5.39 -7.48 -17.78
C ILE A 97 -4.84 -8.33 -18.90
N LYS A 98 -4.00 -7.73 -19.75
CA LYS A 98 -3.44 -8.42 -20.93
C LYS A 98 -2.48 -9.55 -20.58
N LYS A 99 -1.66 -9.40 -19.54
CA LYS A 99 -0.61 -10.36 -19.17
C LYS A 99 -0.78 -10.76 -17.70
N THR A 100 -1.20 -12.00 -17.50
CA THR A 100 -1.49 -12.58 -16.19
C THR A 100 -0.34 -13.41 -15.64
N GLY A 101 -0.43 -13.86 -14.37
CA GLY A 101 0.54 -14.77 -13.74
C GLY A 101 1.93 -14.16 -13.54
N ARG A 102 2.04 -12.85 -13.42
CA ARG A 102 3.30 -12.13 -13.25
C ARG A 102 3.36 -11.32 -11.95
N VAL A 103 4.56 -11.10 -11.47
CA VAL A 103 4.86 -10.14 -10.40
C VAL A 103 5.32 -8.83 -11.03
N VAL A 104 4.66 -7.74 -10.66
CA VAL A 104 4.98 -6.38 -11.08
C VAL A 104 5.81 -5.73 -9.98
N LYS A 105 6.87 -5.02 -10.36
CA LYS A 105 7.80 -4.34 -9.43
C LYS A 105 7.60 -2.83 -9.37
N ASP A 106 6.64 -2.30 -10.15
CA ASP A 106 6.33 -0.87 -10.14
C ASP A 106 5.85 -0.43 -8.75
N LEU A 107 6.15 0.82 -8.42
CA LEU A 107 5.66 1.44 -7.19
C LEU A 107 4.15 1.66 -7.29
N VAL A 108 3.43 1.20 -6.28
CA VAL A 108 1.98 1.33 -6.16
C VAL A 108 1.64 1.79 -4.76
N GLU A 109 0.67 2.67 -4.63
CA GLU A 109 0.12 3.13 -3.36
C GLU A 109 -1.40 3.27 -3.42
N PHE A 110 -2.06 3.45 -2.27
CA PHE A 110 -3.52 3.49 -2.20
C PHE A 110 -4.15 4.64 -3.00
N SER A 111 -3.46 5.78 -3.14
CA SER A 111 -3.92 6.89 -3.99
C SER A 111 -4.11 6.50 -5.46
N ASP A 112 -3.45 5.44 -5.93
CA ASP A 112 -3.57 4.93 -7.30
C ASP A 112 -4.92 4.23 -7.57
N ILE A 113 -5.63 3.80 -6.52
CA ILE A 113 -6.87 3.03 -6.67
C ILE A 113 -7.98 3.86 -7.29
N MET A 114 -8.20 5.09 -6.80
CA MET A 114 -9.27 5.97 -7.32
C MET A 114 -9.11 6.24 -8.82
N PRO A 115 -7.99 6.77 -9.33
CA PRO A 115 -7.82 7.01 -10.76
C PRO A 115 -7.89 5.72 -11.59
N THR A 116 -7.47 4.58 -11.03
CA THR A 116 -7.62 3.28 -11.69
C THR A 116 -9.08 2.91 -11.86
N LEU A 117 -9.89 3.03 -10.81
CA LEU A 117 -11.32 2.70 -10.87
C LEU A 117 -12.08 3.64 -11.81
N CYS A 118 -11.76 4.95 -11.82
CA CYS A 118 -12.33 5.89 -12.75
C CYS A 118 -12.02 5.51 -14.20
N GLU A 119 -10.76 5.17 -14.52
CA GLU A 119 -10.37 4.76 -15.87
C GLU A 119 -11.01 3.43 -16.28
N VAL A 120 -11.09 2.44 -15.38
CA VAL A 120 -11.81 1.17 -15.61
C VAL A 120 -13.29 1.41 -15.89
N ALA A 121 -13.93 2.31 -15.15
CA ALA A 121 -15.33 2.66 -15.31
C ALA A 121 -15.58 3.64 -16.48
N LYS A 122 -14.53 4.14 -17.14
CA LYS A 122 -14.60 5.16 -18.21
C LYS A 122 -15.29 6.43 -17.74
N THR A 123 -14.97 6.86 -16.54
CA THR A 123 -15.47 8.11 -15.94
C THR A 123 -14.30 8.99 -15.52
N GLU A 124 -14.58 10.26 -15.32
CA GLU A 124 -13.58 11.22 -14.82
C GLU A 124 -13.49 11.20 -13.29
N ILE A 125 -12.36 11.66 -12.79
CA ILE A 125 -12.19 11.92 -11.36
C ILE A 125 -13.12 13.07 -10.98
N PRO A 126 -13.88 12.99 -9.88
CA PRO A 126 -14.82 14.03 -9.49
C PRO A 126 -14.17 15.41 -9.39
N ILE A 127 -14.86 16.43 -9.90
CA ILE A 127 -14.40 17.82 -9.84
C ILE A 127 -14.15 18.22 -8.38
N GLY A 128 -13.02 18.89 -8.11
CA GLY A 128 -12.62 19.32 -6.77
C GLY A 128 -11.91 18.22 -5.94
N TYR A 129 -11.73 17.02 -6.49
CA TYR A 129 -10.93 15.98 -5.85
C TYR A 129 -9.46 16.13 -6.25
N THR A 130 -8.58 16.30 -5.27
CA THR A 130 -7.12 16.28 -5.49
C THR A 130 -6.66 14.84 -5.66
N ASN A 131 -6.10 14.50 -6.80
CA ASN A 131 -5.59 13.17 -7.10
C ASN A 131 -4.07 13.15 -7.09
N ASP A 132 -3.48 12.46 -6.12
CA ASP A 132 -2.03 12.23 -6.02
C ASP A 132 -1.62 10.88 -6.61
N GLY A 133 -2.59 10.08 -7.05
CA GLY A 133 -2.38 8.74 -7.59
C GLY A 133 -2.16 8.72 -9.09
N ALA A 134 -1.57 7.63 -9.56
CA ALA A 134 -1.41 7.30 -10.97
C ALA A 134 -2.11 5.97 -11.28
N SER A 135 -3.01 5.97 -12.27
CA SER A 135 -3.77 4.77 -12.65
C SER A 135 -2.87 3.56 -12.91
N LEU A 136 -3.36 2.39 -12.52
CA LEU A 136 -2.72 1.08 -12.78
C LEU A 136 -3.05 0.54 -14.18
N MET A 137 -3.91 1.19 -14.95
CA MET A 137 -4.30 0.74 -16.29
C MET A 137 -3.11 0.53 -17.23
N PRO A 138 -2.07 1.39 -17.26
CA PRO A 138 -0.87 1.11 -18.06
C PRO A 138 -0.21 -0.23 -17.69
N ILE A 139 -0.17 -0.60 -16.40
CA ILE A 139 0.33 -1.90 -15.95
C ILE A 139 -0.58 -3.02 -16.45
N PHE A 140 -1.90 -2.88 -16.32
CA PHE A 140 -2.88 -3.86 -16.79
C PHE A 140 -2.80 -4.09 -18.31
N GLN A 141 -2.49 -3.05 -19.06
CA GLN A 141 -2.34 -3.09 -20.52
C GLN A 141 -0.93 -3.50 -21.00
N ASP A 142 -0.06 -3.95 -20.07
CA ASP A 142 1.34 -4.33 -20.34
C ASP A 142 2.19 -3.17 -20.93
N ASN A 143 1.85 -1.96 -20.56
CA ASN A 143 2.53 -0.72 -20.95
C ASN A 143 2.96 0.11 -19.71
N ALA A 144 3.61 -0.54 -18.74
CA ALA A 144 3.98 0.08 -17.47
C ALA A 144 4.87 1.34 -17.64
N ARG A 145 5.65 1.42 -18.74
CA ARG A 145 6.48 2.60 -19.05
C ARG A 145 5.68 3.88 -19.27
N ALA A 146 4.40 3.78 -19.60
CA ALA A 146 3.52 4.93 -19.72
C ALA A 146 3.10 5.50 -18.34
N ARG A 147 3.27 4.73 -17.27
CA ARG A 147 2.99 5.16 -15.91
C ARG A 147 4.20 5.86 -15.31
N LYS A 148 4.12 7.18 -15.20
CA LYS A 148 5.20 8.03 -14.67
C LYS A 148 5.06 8.16 -13.15
N LYS A 149 5.40 7.11 -12.39
CA LYS A 149 5.45 7.17 -10.93
C LYS A 149 6.83 6.73 -10.44
N GLU A 150 7.65 7.71 -10.15
CA GLU A 150 9.05 7.50 -9.75
C GLU A 150 9.19 7.32 -8.23
N GLN A 151 8.24 7.85 -7.47
CA GLN A 151 8.24 7.78 -6.01
C GLN A 151 6.84 7.67 -5.44
N ILE A 152 6.75 7.15 -4.21
CA ILE A 152 5.55 7.10 -3.37
C ILE A 152 5.87 7.70 -2.01
N TYR A 153 4.84 8.11 -1.28
CA TYR A 153 5.00 8.64 0.05
C TYR A 153 3.93 8.15 1.01
N ILE A 154 4.30 8.00 2.27
CA ILE A 154 3.44 7.47 3.32
C ILE A 154 3.55 8.38 4.54
N TRP A 155 2.41 8.73 5.12
CA TRP A 155 2.31 9.49 6.34
C TRP A 155 1.78 8.63 7.48
N TYR A 156 2.43 8.70 8.63
CA TYR A 156 1.92 8.08 9.83
C TYR A 156 2.36 8.88 11.06
N ARG A 157 1.40 9.32 11.87
CA ARG A 157 1.66 10.19 13.04
C ARG A 157 2.44 11.45 12.60
N ASN A 158 3.62 11.69 13.19
CA ASN A 158 4.51 12.82 12.86
C ASN A 158 5.64 12.46 11.90
N GLN A 159 5.56 11.32 11.23
CA GLN A 159 6.58 10.83 10.31
C GLN A 159 6.08 10.77 8.87
N VAL A 160 7.00 10.86 7.94
CA VAL A 160 6.79 10.68 6.51
C VAL A 160 7.91 9.83 5.92
N ILE A 161 7.54 8.92 5.01
CA ILE A 161 8.48 8.25 4.11
C ILE A 161 8.23 8.73 2.70
N VAL A 162 9.31 9.10 1.99
CA VAL A 162 9.36 9.15 0.53
C VAL A 162 10.24 8.02 0.05
N ARG A 163 9.82 7.28 -0.97
CA ARG A 163 10.63 6.18 -1.50
C ARG A 163 10.50 6.01 -3.00
N ASN A 164 11.57 5.54 -3.61
CA ASN A 164 11.59 4.92 -4.92
C ASN A 164 11.83 3.40 -4.80
N GLN A 165 12.19 2.73 -5.90
CA GLN A 165 12.41 1.27 -5.89
C GLN A 165 13.63 0.84 -5.05
N GLU A 166 14.66 1.68 -4.93
CA GLU A 166 15.94 1.32 -4.31
C GLU A 166 16.20 2.02 -2.98
N TYR A 167 15.60 3.19 -2.77
CA TYR A 167 15.85 4.02 -1.59
C TYR A 167 14.56 4.48 -0.93
N SER A 168 14.64 4.77 0.36
CA SER A 168 13.62 5.55 1.08
C SER A 168 14.27 6.57 2.00
N LEU A 169 13.61 7.72 2.18
CA LEU A 169 13.93 8.70 3.20
C LEU A 169 12.81 8.72 4.22
N LEU A 170 13.11 8.34 5.45
CA LEU A 170 12.22 8.52 6.60
C LEU A 170 12.61 9.80 7.32
N ALA A 171 11.64 10.68 7.57
CA ALA A 171 11.86 11.93 8.32
C ALA A 171 10.64 12.25 9.18
N LYS A 172 10.77 13.21 10.10
CA LYS A 172 9.62 13.90 10.69
C LYS A 172 8.92 14.77 9.64
N GLN A 173 7.68 15.15 9.90
CA GLN A 173 6.89 15.99 8.99
C GLN A 173 7.52 17.37 8.72
N ASP A 174 8.31 17.90 9.64
CA ASP A 174 9.10 19.13 9.50
C ASP A 174 10.42 18.94 8.72
N GLY A 175 10.68 17.72 8.24
CA GLY A 175 11.91 17.34 7.54
C GLY A 175 13.07 16.97 8.44
N SER A 176 12.96 17.13 9.76
CA SER A 176 14.01 16.77 10.71
C SER A 176 14.18 15.26 10.85
N GLU A 177 15.31 14.83 11.43
CA GLU A 177 15.65 13.43 11.69
C GLU A 177 15.60 12.55 10.42
N ALA A 178 16.00 13.12 9.27
CA ALA A 178 15.93 12.44 7.99
C ALA A 178 17.01 11.34 7.86
N VAL A 179 16.58 10.10 7.62
CA VAL A 179 17.42 8.91 7.46
C VAL A 179 17.20 8.28 6.09
N LEU A 180 18.25 8.27 5.25
CA LEU A 180 18.23 7.60 3.96
C LEU A 180 18.52 6.11 4.15
N THR A 181 17.70 5.25 3.56
CA THR A 181 17.87 3.80 3.56
C THR A 181 18.00 3.28 2.13
N ARG A 182 19.02 2.45 1.86
CA ARG A 182 19.26 1.80 0.57
C ARG A 182 18.86 0.33 0.64
N TYR A 183 17.98 -0.13 -0.26
CA TYR A 183 17.45 -1.50 -0.24
C TYR A 183 18.22 -2.47 -1.15
N ARG A 184 18.57 -2.10 -2.38
CA ARG A 184 19.30 -2.92 -3.37
C ARG A 184 18.92 -4.41 -3.31
N GLY A 185 17.62 -4.70 -3.29
CA GLY A 185 17.10 -6.07 -3.20
C GLY A 185 17.07 -6.68 -1.79
N SER A 186 17.55 -5.98 -0.76
CA SER A 186 17.39 -6.37 0.63
C SER A 186 16.02 -5.95 1.16
N PHE A 187 15.37 -6.82 1.93
CA PHE A 187 14.09 -6.49 2.58
C PHE A 187 14.24 -5.42 3.68
N ASN A 188 15.31 -5.50 4.47
CA ASN A 188 15.50 -4.58 5.61
C ASN A 188 16.22 -3.28 5.23
N GLY A 189 16.88 -3.25 4.08
CA GLY A 189 17.71 -2.12 3.66
C GLY A 189 18.92 -1.86 4.56
N LYS A 190 19.81 -0.98 4.12
CA LYS A 190 20.91 -0.41 4.92
C LYS A 190 20.63 1.07 5.15
N LYS A 191 20.51 1.48 6.40
CA LYS A 191 20.53 2.91 6.76
C LYS A 191 21.90 3.49 6.44
N LEU A 192 21.92 4.68 5.85
CA LEU A 192 23.13 5.36 5.45
C LEU A 192 23.40 6.53 6.40
N GLU A 193 24.58 6.53 7.01
CA GLU A 193 25.03 7.61 7.88
C GLU A 193 25.51 8.80 7.05
N LYS A 194 25.53 10.00 7.61
CA LYS A 194 25.85 11.26 6.90
C LYS A 194 27.21 11.25 6.18
N GLY A 195 28.18 10.49 6.66
CA GLY A 195 29.53 10.36 6.06
C GLY A 195 29.67 9.20 5.07
N GLU A 196 28.63 8.37 4.88
CA GLU A 196 28.65 7.19 4.01
C GLU A 196 27.99 7.43 2.65
N LEU A 197 27.37 8.60 2.44
CA LEU A 197 26.66 8.93 1.21
C LEU A 197 27.63 9.19 0.07
N THR A 198 27.39 8.57 -1.08
CA THR A 198 27.99 8.99 -2.34
C THR A 198 27.35 10.30 -2.81
N ASP A 199 28.01 11.01 -3.76
CA ASP A 199 27.48 12.25 -4.32
C ASP A 199 26.08 12.05 -4.91
N GLN A 200 25.83 10.91 -5.57
CA GLN A 200 24.51 10.57 -6.12
C GLN A 200 23.45 10.35 -5.03
N GLU A 201 23.84 9.71 -3.93
CA GLU A 201 22.93 9.49 -2.78
C GLU A 201 22.65 10.79 -2.03
N GLN A 202 23.62 11.70 -1.98
CA GLN A 202 23.41 13.03 -1.41
C GLN A 202 22.38 13.83 -2.25
N VAL A 203 22.53 13.86 -3.57
CA VAL A 203 21.56 14.50 -4.47
C VAL A 203 20.17 13.89 -4.35
N LEU A 204 20.08 12.55 -4.30
CA LEU A 204 18.81 11.85 -4.11
C LEU A 204 18.15 12.19 -2.76
N LYS A 205 18.94 12.27 -1.69
CA LYS A 205 18.46 12.66 -0.37
C LYS A 205 17.87 14.07 -0.40
N GLU A 206 18.54 15.03 -1.02
CA GLU A 206 18.05 16.40 -1.18
C GLU A 206 16.77 16.48 -2.02
N GLN A 207 16.63 15.66 -3.05
CA GLN A 207 15.39 15.53 -3.82
C GLN A 207 14.24 15.01 -2.97
N PHE A 208 14.46 13.98 -2.15
CA PHE A 208 13.46 13.47 -1.24
C PHE A 208 13.09 14.47 -0.14
N GLU A 209 14.05 15.19 0.42
CA GLU A 209 13.81 16.27 1.39
C GLU A 209 12.97 17.40 0.77
N SER A 210 13.26 17.78 -0.46
CA SER A 210 12.46 18.74 -1.22
C SER A 210 11.03 18.27 -1.44
N THR A 211 10.85 16.98 -1.74
CA THR A 211 9.52 16.36 -1.85
C THR A 211 8.77 16.46 -0.53
N ILE A 212 9.39 16.11 0.59
CA ILE A 212 8.79 16.20 1.94
C ILE A 212 8.35 17.63 2.25
N ALA A 213 9.21 18.61 1.98
CA ALA A 213 8.91 20.02 2.20
C ALA A 213 7.71 20.49 1.34
N GLY A 214 7.65 20.07 0.08
CA GLY A 214 6.53 20.36 -0.81
C GLY A 214 5.21 19.74 -0.31
N LEU A 215 5.24 18.48 0.12
CA LEU A 215 4.09 17.77 0.67
C LEU A 215 3.59 18.43 1.97
N ALA A 216 4.49 18.80 2.87
CA ALA A 216 4.14 19.49 4.12
C ALA A 216 3.42 20.81 3.86
N LYS A 217 3.92 21.60 2.88
CA LYS A 217 3.28 22.84 2.45
C LYS A 217 1.89 22.63 1.87
N ALA A 218 1.72 21.63 0.99
CA ALA A 218 0.44 21.28 0.41
C ALA A 218 -0.58 20.84 1.47
N ARG A 219 -0.15 20.03 2.44
CA ARG A 219 -0.99 19.58 3.55
C ARG A 219 -1.48 20.72 4.45
N LEU A 220 -0.63 21.69 4.75
CA LEU A 220 -1.00 22.87 5.53
C LEU A 220 -2.03 23.73 4.79
N SER A 221 -1.93 23.83 3.47
CA SER A 221 -2.89 24.60 2.66
C SER A 221 -4.28 23.95 2.57
N THR A 222 -4.36 22.62 2.69
CA THR A 222 -5.63 21.85 2.66
C THR A 222 -6.21 21.61 4.06
N ALA A 223 -5.44 21.80 5.10
CA ALA A 223 -5.81 21.58 6.49
C ALA A 223 -6.33 22.84 7.19
N SER A 224 -6.73 23.89 6.46
CA SER A 224 -7.49 24.97 7.10
C SER A 224 -8.76 24.34 7.68
N GLU A 225 -9.02 24.63 8.97
CA GLU A 225 -10.16 24.08 9.73
C GLU A 225 -11.49 24.29 9.00
N GLU A 226 -11.61 25.34 8.21
CA GLU A 226 -12.73 25.65 7.34
C GLU A 226 -12.95 24.62 6.22
N GLY A 227 -11.89 24.08 5.61
CA GLY A 227 -12.00 23.06 4.57
C GLY A 227 -12.50 21.71 5.11
N ARG A 228 -12.11 21.34 6.33
CA ARG A 228 -12.61 20.11 7.01
C ARG A 228 -14.08 20.23 7.38
N ILE A 229 -14.52 21.39 7.90
CA ILE A 229 -15.90 21.65 8.31
C ILE A 229 -16.82 21.71 7.09
N GLN A 230 -16.37 22.32 5.99
CA GLN A 230 -17.16 22.40 4.76
C GLN A 230 -17.31 21.02 4.09
N GLY A 231 -16.27 20.18 4.11
CA GLY A 231 -16.33 18.79 3.62
C GLY A 231 -17.35 17.94 4.40
N LEU A 232 -17.37 18.06 5.72
CA LEU A 232 -18.31 17.31 6.58
C LEU A 232 -19.75 17.80 6.43
N LYS A 233 -19.99 19.11 6.24
CA LYS A 233 -21.32 19.66 5.99
C LYS A 233 -21.92 19.22 4.66
N ASN A 234 -21.09 19.03 3.63
CA ASN A 234 -21.52 18.55 2.32
C ASN A 234 -21.88 17.04 2.32
N ILE A 235 -21.36 16.27 3.27
CA ILE A 235 -21.70 14.84 3.45
C ILE A 235 -23.02 14.69 4.24
N SER A 236 -23.29 15.56 5.20
CA SER A 236 -24.53 15.51 6.03
C SER A 236 -25.79 16.01 5.32
N ASN A 237 -25.65 16.66 4.17
CA ASN A 237 -26.77 17.21 3.38
C ASN A 237 -27.09 16.38 2.11
N ARG A 238 -26.59 15.16 2.02
CA ARG A 238 -26.95 14.14 1.02
C ARG A 238 -27.55 12.92 1.70
#